data_e6762d90b090ad41e07bd4bc95ef4cd6
#
_entry.id   e6762d90b090ad41e07bd4bc95ef4cd6
#
_cell.length_a   1.000
_cell.length_b   1.000
_cell.length_c   1.000
_cell.angle_alpha   90.00
_cell.angle_beta   90.00
_cell.angle_gamma   90.00
#
_symmetry.space_group_name_H-M   'P 1'
#
loop_
_entity.id
_entity.type
_entity.pdbx_description
1 polymer ?
#
loop_
_entity_poly.entity_id
_entity_poly.type
_entity_poly.pdbx_seq_one_letter_code
_entity_poly.pdbx_strand_id
1 'polypeptide(L)'
;MRKIRTIEMKRLTVEEFREIEKMPLVVVLDDVRSMHNVGSVFRTADSFRVAGVVLCGITGRPPHAEIHKTALGAEDSVSWRYFSTALEAVEALRSEGYTILSIEQVEHSTKLPSFRPEHGRKYAVILGNEVKGVHQEVVDASDGCLEIPQLGTKHSMNVSVTAGIIIYEFARELVFD
;
A
#
# COMPACT_ATOMS: atom_id res chain seq x y z
N MET A 1 32.71 -9.02 1.58
CA MET A 1 31.47 -8.76 0.80
C MET A 1 31.66 -7.54 -0.08
N ARG A 2 31.23 -7.56 -1.35
CA ARG A 2 31.32 -6.46 -2.32
C ARG A 2 29.91 -5.93 -2.60
N LYS A 3 29.72 -4.61 -2.66
CA LYS A 3 28.46 -4.00 -3.08
C LYS A 3 28.19 -4.32 -4.55
N ILE A 4 26.96 -4.74 -4.88
CA ILE A 4 26.49 -4.93 -6.26
C ILE A 4 26.24 -3.55 -6.85
N ARG A 5 26.75 -3.26 -8.05
CA ARG A 5 26.50 -2.00 -8.76
C ARG A 5 25.12 -2.06 -9.42
N THR A 6 24.44 -0.91 -9.54
CA THR A 6 23.09 -0.81 -10.11
C THR A 6 22.97 -1.49 -11.47
N ILE A 7 23.96 -1.33 -12.34
CA ILE A 7 23.99 -1.95 -13.67
C ILE A 7 24.02 -3.49 -13.64
N GLU A 8 24.50 -4.08 -12.53
CA GLU A 8 24.57 -5.54 -12.36
C GLU A 8 23.23 -6.13 -11.89
N MET A 9 22.28 -5.30 -11.42
CA MET A 9 21.02 -5.74 -10.81
C MET A 9 19.95 -6.18 -11.80
N LYS A 10 20.10 -5.93 -13.10
CA LYS A 10 19.15 -6.31 -14.18
C LYS A 10 17.70 -6.02 -13.80
N ARG A 11 17.40 -4.75 -13.49
CA ARG A 11 16.03 -4.31 -13.17
C ARG A 11 15.14 -4.35 -14.41
N LEU A 12 13.84 -4.61 -14.20
CA LEU A 12 12.84 -4.58 -15.26
C LEU A 12 12.72 -3.17 -15.85
N THR A 13 12.39 -3.09 -17.14
CA THR A 13 11.89 -1.85 -17.75
C THR A 13 10.45 -1.60 -17.28
N VAL A 14 9.92 -0.40 -17.55
CA VAL A 14 8.51 -0.07 -17.23
C VAL A 14 7.55 -0.99 -17.99
N GLU A 15 7.86 -1.29 -19.27
CA GLU A 15 7.07 -2.17 -20.12
C GLU A 15 7.06 -3.60 -19.55
N GLU A 16 8.22 -4.17 -19.26
CA GLU A 16 8.35 -5.50 -18.65
C GLU A 16 7.64 -5.54 -17.29
N PHE A 17 7.76 -4.47 -16.48
CA PHE A 17 7.06 -4.38 -15.20
C PHE A 17 5.54 -4.43 -15.39
N ARG A 18 4.98 -3.76 -16.40
CA ARG A 18 3.53 -3.75 -16.65
C ARG A 18 2.98 -5.12 -17.04
N GLU A 19 3.76 -5.93 -17.74
CA GLU A 19 3.35 -7.25 -18.25
C GLU A 19 3.56 -8.38 -17.24
N ILE A 20 4.50 -8.24 -16.30
CA ILE A 20 4.80 -9.30 -15.33
C ILE A 20 3.65 -9.46 -14.33
N GLU A 21 3.48 -10.70 -13.84
CA GLU A 21 2.52 -11.02 -12.78
C GLU A 21 2.77 -10.16 -11.53
N LYS A 22 1.71 -9.63 -10.97
CA LYS A 22 1.73 -8.77 -9.77
C LYS A 22 1.36 -9.57 -8.53
N MET A 23 1.92 -9.16 -7.41
CA MET A 23 1.41 -9.57 -6.11
C MET A 23 -0.04 -9.09 -5.98
N PRO A 24 -1.00 -9.96 -5.59
CA PRO A 24 -2.43 -9.65 -5.57
C PRO A 24 -2.81 -8.73 -4.39
N LEU A 25 -2.11 -7.62 -4.27
CA LEU A 25 -2.28 -6.59 -3.24
C LEU A 25 -2.49 -5.23 -3.90
N VAL A 26 -3.49 -4.49 -3.45
CA VAL A 26 -3.71 -3.07 -3.75
C VAL A 26 -3.52 -2.26 -2.47
N VAL A 27 -2.82 -1.14 -2.56
CA VAL A 27 -2.64 -0.19 -1.45
C VAL A 27 -3.54 1.01 -1.66
N VAL A 28 -4.44 1.28 -0.72
CA VAL A 28 -5.36 2.41 -0.74
C VAL A 28 -4.85 3.47 0.22
N LEU A 29 -4.74 4.71 -0.23
CA LEU A 29 -4.35 5.88 0.56
C LEU A 29 -5.56 6.78 0.79
N ASP A 30 -6.07 6.77 2.02
CA ASP A 30 -7.26 7.51 2.45
C ASP A 30 -6.85 8.87 3.04
N ASP A 31 -7.06 9.94 2.26
CA ASP A 31 -6.74 11.32 2.65
C ASP A 31 -5.28 11.55 3.10
N VAL A 32 -4.32 10.84 2.50
CA VAL A 32 -2.89 11.03 2.80
C VAL A 32 -2.41 12.38 2.26
N ARG A 33 -1.94 13.25 3.18
CA ARG A 33 -1.62 14.64 2.88
C ARG A 33 -0.24 14.84 2.25
N SER A 34 0.72 14.04 2.69
CA SER A 34 2.13 14.19 2.27
C SER A 34 2.37 13.58 0.90
N MET A 35 2.66 14.40 -0.09
CA MET A 35 3.07 13.98 -1.43
C MET A 35 4.32 13.09 -1.39
N HIS A 36 5.25 13.36 -0.46
CA HIS A 36 6.45 12.54 -0.27
C HIS A 36 6.09 11.13 0.24
N ASN A 37 5.09 11.00 1.12
CA ASN A 37 4.61 9.69 1.55
C ASN A 37 3.96 8.94 0.38
N VAL A 38 3.15 9.62 -0.43
CA VAL A 38 2.54 9.04 -1.64
C VAL A 38 3.62 8.50 -2.58
N GLY A 39 4.63 9.31 -2.90
CA GLY A 39 5.74 8.86 -3.77
C GLY A 39 6.54 7.70 -3.17
N SER A 40 6.77 7.70 -1.86
CA SER A 40 7.45 6.60 -1.16
C SER A 40 6.65 5.30 -1.22
N VAL A 41 5.31 5.38 -1.14
CA VAL A 41 4.43 4.22 -1.32
C VAL A 41 4.51 3.68 -2.74
N PHE A 42 4.49 4.53 -3.77
CA PHE A 42 4.69 4.11 -5.16
C PHE A 42 6.02 3.35 -5.34
N ARG A 43 7.11 3.90 -4.79
CA ARG A 43 8.42 3.27 -4.87
C ARG A 43 8.49 1.91 -4.19
N THR A 44 7.84 1.76 -3.05
CA THR A 44 7.74 0.48 -2.35
C THR A 44 6.85 -0.49 -3.12
N ALA A 45 5.72 -0.02 -3.65
CA ALA A 45 4.81 -0.82 -4.47
C ALA A 45 5.50 -1.37 -5.73
N ASP A 46 6.32 -0.56 -6.40
CA ASP A 46 7.17 -1.01 -7.51
C ASP A 46 8.14 -2.12 -7.07
N SER A 47 8.84 -1.90 -5.96
CA SER A 47 9.87 -2.84 -5.46
C SER A 47 9.32 -4.26 -5.18
N PHE A 48 8.04 -4.38 -4.82
CA PHE A 48 7.38 -5.65 -4.50
C PHE A 48 6.32 -6.08 -5.52
N ARG A 49 6.26 -5.43 -6.68
CA ARG A 49 5.29 -5.72 -7.74
C ARG A 49 3.84 -5.73 -7.25
N VAL A 50 3.47 -4.78 -6.41
CA VAL A 50 2.09 -4.57 -5.95
C VAL A 50 1.16 -4.34 -7.14
N ALA A 51 -0.05 -4.91 -7.14
CA ALA A 51 -0.99 -4.81 -8.26
C ALA A 51 -1.41 -3.37 -8.58
N GLY A 52 -1.48 -2.50 -7.57
CA GLY A 52 -1.78 -1.09 -7.80
C GLY A 52 -1.85 -0.25 -6.53
N VAL A 53 -1.92 1.05 -6.74
CA VAL A 53 -2.15 2.05 -5.69
C VAL A 53 -3.48 2.77 -5.98
N VAL A 54 -4.31 2.95 -4.98
CA VAL A 54 -5.56 3.71 -5.05
C VAL A 54 -5.44 4.95 -4.19
N LEU A 55 -5.73 6.10 -4.77
CA LEU A 55 -5.60 7.41 -4.15
C LEU A 55 -7.00 7.97 -3.89
N CYS A 56 -7.30 8.37 -2.66
CA CYS A 56 -8.64 8.80 -2.28
C CYS A 56 -8.63 10.20 -1.67
N GLY A 57 -9.72 10.94 -1.92
CA GLY A 57 -9.98 12.24 -1.32
C GLY A 57 -8.90 13.27 -1.65
N ILE A 58 -8.29 13.84 -0.61
CA ILE A 58 -7.24 14.87 -0.75
C ILE A 58 -5.86 14.30 -1.09
N THR A 59 -5.71 12.98 -1.18
CA THR A 59 -4.43 12.35 -1.54
C THR A 59 -3.97 12.84 -2.92
N GLY A 60 -2.73 13.33 -2.97
CA GLY A 60 -2.14 13.83 -4.20
C GLY A 60 -2.01 12.76 -5.27
N ARG A 61 -2.06 13.19 -6.54
CA ARG A 61 -2.05 12.31 -7.71
C ARG A 61 -0.90 12.63 -8.64
N PRO A 62 -0.29 11.62 -9.29
CA PRO A 62 0.59 11.87 -10.43
C PRO A 62 -0.16 12.57 -11.59
N PRO A 63 0.53 13.37 -12.43
CA PRO A 63 1.91 13.79 -12.25
C PRO A 63 2.02 14.92 -11.22
N HIS A 64 2.96 14.81 -10.30
CA HIS A 64 3.23 15.85 -9.30
C HIS A 64 4.71 15.83 -8.89
N ALA A 65 5.39 17.00 -8.94
CA ALA A 65 6.82 17.09 -8.69
C ALA A 65 7.26 16.53 -7.32
N GLU A 66 6.48 16.79 -6.25
CA GLU A 66 6.80 16.30 -4.91
C GLU A 66 6.58 14.77 -4.76
N ILE A 67 5.65 14.18 -5.50
CA ILE A 67 5.50 12.73 -5.60
C ILE A 67 6.71 12.15 -6.32
N HIS A 68 7.09 12.72 -7.48
CA HIS A 68 8.20 12.25 -8.29
C HIS A 68 9.53 12.22 -7.52
N LYS A 69 9.79 13.21 -6.63
CA LYS A 69 11.02 13.27 -5.82
C LYS A 69 11.28 12.00 -4.99
N THR A 70 10.26 11.32 -4.53
CA THR A 70 10.39 10.10 -3.72
C THR A 70 10.01 8.83 -4.46
N ALA A 71 9.10 8.91 -5.42
CA ALA A 71 8.72 7.80 -6.28
C ALA A 71 9.82 7.41 -7.29
N LEU A 72 10.59 8.40 -7.78
CA LEU A 72 11.70 8.22 -8.73
C LEU A 72 11.29 7.46 -10.00
N GLY A 73 10.09 7.73 -10.53
CA GLY A 73 9.54 7.10 -11.72
C GLY A 73 8.66 5.87 -11.45
N ALA A 74 8.55 5.41 -10.21
CA ALA A 74 7.69 4.28 -9.87
C ALA A 74 6.20 4.57 -10.13
N GLU A 75 5.79 5.83 -10.12
CA GLU A 75 4.45 6.29 -10.50
C GLU A 75 4.10 6.05 -11.98
N ASP A 76 5.10 5.79 -12.81
CA ASP A 76 4.93 5.47 -14.24
C ASP A 76 4.81 3.95 -14.48
N SER A 77 5.37 3.13 -13.58
CA SER A 77 5.35 1.67 -13.66
C SER A 77 4.16 1.06 -12.93
N VAL A 78 3.86 1.52 -11.71
CA VAL A 78 2.78 1.01 -10.87
C VAL A 78 1.43 1.57 -11.33
N SER A 79 0.47 0.70 -11.61
CA SER A 79 -0.90 1.11 -11.94
C SER A 79 -1.54 1.84 -10.77
N TRP A 80 -2.29 2.92 -11.06
CA TRP A 80 -3.01 3.62 -10.01
C TRP A 80 -4.38 4.12 -10.48
N ARG A 81 -5.29 4.31 -9.53
CA ARG A 81 -6.64 4.88 -9.71
C ARG A 81 -6.91 5.94 -8.65
N TYR A 82 -7.89 6.78 -8.91
CA TYR A 82 -8.36 7.78 -7.96
C TYR A 82 -9.87 7.63 -7.74
N PHE A 83 -10.29 7.83 -6.48
CA PHE A 83 -11.69 7.92 -6.07
C PHE A 83 -11.91 9.17 -5.20
N SER A 84 -13.12 9.72 -5.23
CA SER A 84 -13.46 10.91 -4.44
C SER A 84 -13.43 10.61 -2.94
N THR A 85 -13.73 9.37 -2.55
CA THR A 85 -13.68 8.90 -1.17
C THR A 85 -13.08 7.49 -1.11
N ALA A 86 -12.54 7.13 0.06
CA ALA A 86 -12.07 5.76 0.28
C ALA A 86 -13.21 4.76 0.32
N LEU A 87 -14.42 5.18 0.72
CA LEU A 87 -15.60 4.31 0.71
C LEU A 87 -15.99 3.88 -0.72
N GLU A 88 -15.98 4.81 -1.69
CA GLU A 88 -16.17 4.48 -3.12
C GLU A 88 -15.10 3.48 -3.61
N ALA A 89 -13.86 3.65 -3.18
CA ALA A 89 -12.78 2.72 -3.52
C ALA A 89 -13.01 1.33 -2.92
N VAL A 90 -13.49 1.24 -1.68
CA VAL A 90 -13.85 -0.01 -1.01
C VAL A 90 -14.94 -0.75 -1.79
N GLU A 91 -16.01 -0.07 -2.18
CA GLU A 91 -17.11 -0.67 -2.96
C GLU A 91 -16.63 -1.21 -4.30
N ALA A 92 -15.82 -0.43 -5.03
CA ALA A 92 -15.25 -0.83 -6.30
C ALA A 92 -14.33 -2.06 -6.16
N LEU A 93 -13.38 -2.02 -5.21
CA LEU A 93 -12.43 -3.11 -4.98
C LEU A 93 -13.14 -4.38 -4.50
N ARG A 94 -14.17 -4.26 -3.66
CA ARG A 94 -14.99 -5.41 -3.24
C ARG A 94 -15.70 -6.06 -4.43
N SER A 95 -16.26 -5.26 -5.34
CA SER A 95 -16.89 -5.79 -6.56
C SER A 95 -15.90 -6.51 -7.49
N GLU A 96 -14.61 -6.15 -7.41
CA GLU A 96 -13.50 -6.79 -8.13
C GLU A 96 -12.94 -8.04 -7.40
N GLY A 97 -13.53 -8.40 -6.25
CA GLY A 97 -13.17 -9.60 -5.48
C GLY A 97 -12.00 -9.42 -4.51
N TYR A 98 -11.69 -8.19 -4.12
CA TYR A 98 -10.68 -7.92 -3.08
C TYR A 98 -11.27 -8.09 -1.68
N THR A 99 -10.50 -8.70 -0.79
CA THR A 99 -10.72 -8.64 0.66
C THR A 99 -10.15 -7.32 1.17
N ILE A 100 -10.96 -6.54 1.87
CA ILE A 100 -10.65 -5.17 2.32
C ILE A 100 -10.15 -5.21 3.76
N LEU A 101 -8.95 -4.70 4.00
CA LEU A 101 -8.32 -4.66 5.31
C LEU A 101 -7.87 -3.23 5.65
N SER A 102 -8.45 -2.63 6.67
CA SER A 102 -7.95 -1.36 7.20
C SER A 102 -6.70 -1.59 8.07
N ILE A 103 -5.71 -0.72 7.92
CA ILE A 103 -4.48 -0.74 8.74
C ILE A 103 -4.65 0.30 9.84
N GLU A 104 -5.17 -0.14 10.99
CA GLU A 104 -5.55 0.77 12.07
C GLU A 104 -5.53 0.07 13.44
N GLN A 105 -5.45 0.87 14.51
CA GLN A 105 -5.55 0.42 15.88
C GLN A 105 -7.01 0.47 16.33
N VAL A 106 -7.70 -0.66 16.29
CA VAL A 106 -9.11 -0.76 16.68
C VAL A 106 -9.32 -1.91 17.68
N GLU A 107 -10.43 -1.87 18.39
CA GLU A 107 -10.85 -3.00 19.22
C GLU A 107 -11.01 -4.25 18.36
N HIS A 108 -10.49 -5.37 18.86
CA HIS A 108 -10.50 -6.66 18.16
C HIS A 108 -9.72 -6.72 16.83
N SER A 109 -8.75 -5.81 16.61
CA SER A 109 -7.84 -5.87 15.47
C SER A 109 -7.04 -7.19 15.47
N THR A 110 -6.78 -7.71 14.27
CA THR A 110 -5.82 -8.79 14.09
C THR A 110 -4.40 -8.21 14.11
N LYS A 111 -3.53 -8.72 14.99
CA LYS A 111 -2.13 -8.29 15.01
C LYS A 111 -1.40 -8.83 13.78
N LEU A 112 -0.68 -7.98 13.07
CA LEU A 112 0.02 -8.34 11.82
C LEU A 112 0.87 -9.62 11.94
N PRO A 113 1.64 -9.87 13.01
CA PRO A 113 2.43 -11.11 13.14
C PRO A 113 1.59 -12.40 13.18
N SER A 114 0.29 -12.29 13.49
CA SER A 114 -0.64 -13.43 13.54
C SER A 114 -1.49 -13.57 12.27
N PHE A 115 -1.42 -12.62 11.36
CA PHE A 115 -2.16 -12.64 10.10
C PHE A 115 -1.39 -13.48 9.06
N ARG A 116 -2.13 -14.28 8.30
CA ARG A 116 -1.58 -15.03 7.16
C ARG A 116 -2.49 -14.81 5.95
N PRO A 117 -2.02 -14.09 4.92
CA PRO A 117 -2.78 -13.96 3.68
C PRO A 117 -2.87 -15.32 2.96
N GLU A 118 -4.04 -15.60 2.39
CA GLU A 118 -4.31 -16.83 1.67
C GLU A 118 -3.85 -16.70 0.21
N HIS A 119 -3.13 -17.72 -0.30
CA HIS A 119 -2.76 -17.77 -1.72
C HIS A 119 -4.02 -17.83 -2.61
N GLY A 120 -3.98 -17.13 -3.73
CA GLY A 120 -5.09 -17.03 -4.67
C GLY A 120 -6.17 -16.02 -4.29
N ARG A 121 -6.08 -15.39 -3.13
CA ARG A 121 -6.98 -14.30 -2.69
C ARG A 121 -6.36 -12.94 -2.99
N LYS A 122 -7.19 -11.97 -3.37
CA LYS A 122 -6.81 -10.58 -3.60
C LYS A 122 -7.06 -9.75 -2.34
N TYR A 123 -6.16 -8.85 -2.03
CA TYR A 123 -6.26 -7.99 -0.84
C TYR A 123 -6.13 -6.52 -1.21
N ALA A 124 -6.92 -5.69 -0.54
CA ALA A 124 -6.76 -4.24 -0.54
C ALA A 124 -6.49 -3.78 0.89
N VAL A 125 -5.36 -3.12 1.11
CA VAL A 125 -4.98 -2.58 2.43
C VAL A 125 -5.15 -1.07 2.42
N ILE A 126 -5.86 -0.53 3.40
CA ILE A 126 -6.19 0.89 3.49
C ILE A 126 -5.35 1.53 4.58
N LEU A 127 -4.59 2.55 4.19
CA LEU A 127 -3.81 3.38 5.09
C LEU A 127 -4.42 4.78 5.13
N GLY A 128 -4.60 5.31 6.33
CA GLY A 128 -5.29 6.56 6.55
C GLY A 128 -4.40 7.79 6.64
N ASN A 129 -5.06 8.91 6.85
CA ASN A 129 -4.48 10.23 7.08
C ASN A 129 -3.48 10.22 8.24
N GLU A 130 -2.41 11.00 8.12
CA GLU A 130 -1.31 11.05 9.11
C GLU A 130 -1.74 11.53 10.51
N VAL A 131 -2.90 12.18 10.62
CA VAL A 131 -3.40 12.74 11.88
C VAL A 131 -4.64 11.98 12.37
N LYS A 132 -5.56 11.67 11.45
CA LYS A 132 -6.88 11.10 11.79
C LYS A 132 -6.95 9.59 11.65
N GLY A 133 -5.96 8.96 10.99
CA GLY A 133 -6.01 7.57 10.61
C GLY A 133 -7.01 7.29 9.48
N VAL A 134 -7.48 6.06 9.39
CA VAL A 134 -8.52 5.63 8.44
C VAL A 134 -9.88 6.14 8.93
N HIS A 135 -10.72 6.68 8.04
CA HIS A 135 -12.06 7.12 8.39
C HIS A 135 -12.90 5.99 8.99
N GLN A 136 -13.69 6.29 10.04
CA GLN A 136 -14.44 5.26 10.77
C GLN A 136 -15.39 4.48 9.84
N GLU A 137 -16.08 5.16 8.93
CA GLU A 137 -16.96 4.52 7.94
C GLU A 137 -16.23 3.52 7.03
N VAL A 138 -14.96 3.76 6.74
CA VAL A 138 -14.10 2.86 5.97
C VAL A 138 -13.67 1.66 6.81
N VAL A 139 -13.35 1.89 8.09
CA VAL A 139 -13.08 0.81 9.06
C VAL A 139 -14.30 -0.10 9.18
N ASP A 140 -15.49 0.48 9.35
CA ASP A 140 -16.76 -0.24 9.50
C ASP A 140 -17.12 -1.03 8.22
N ALA A 141 -16.73 -0.52 7.05
CA ALA A 141 -16.93 -1.18 5.77
C ALA A 141 -15.87 -2.23 5.44
N SER A 142 -14.77 -2.33 6.20
CA SER A 142 -13.70 -3.29 5.94
C SER A 142 -14.07 -4.71 6.41
N ASP A 143 -13.47 -5.72 5.75
CA ASP A 143 -13.65 -7.12 6.14
C ASP A 143 -12.83 -7.48 7.40
N GLY A 144 -11.88 -6.61 7.77
CA GLY A 144 -11.08 -6.72 8.98
C GLY A 144 -10.10 -5.57 9.14
N CYS A 145 -9.47 -5.52 10.31
CA CYS A 145 -8.42 -4.56 10.60
C CYS A 145 -7.13 -5.27 10.99
N LEU A 146 -6.02 -4.85 10.39
CA LEU A 146 -4.69 -5.29 10.78
C LEU A 146 -4.00 -4.19 11.58
N GLU A 147 -3.39 -4.60 12.67
CA GLU A 147 -2.62 -3.70 13.52
C GLU A 147 -1.16 -4.13 13.58
N ILE A 148 -0.25 -3.18 13.38
CA ILE A 148 1.17 -3.38 13.64
C ILE A 148 1.42 -3.10 15.13
N PRO A 149 1.85 -4.10 15.93
CA PRO A 149 2.15 -3.87 17.35
C PRO A 149 3.26 -2.82 17.51
N GLN A 150 3.00 -1.82 18.33
CA GLN A 150 3.96 -0.74 18.64
C GLN A 150 4.32 -0.77 20.12
N LEU A 151 5.60 -0.74 20.43
CA LEU A 151 6.14 -0.84 21.79
C LEU A 151 6.82 0.47 22.24
N GLY A 152 6.71 1.51 21.44
CA GLY A 152 7.33 2.81 21.71
C GLY A 152 6.40 3.80 22.41
N THR A 153 6.84 5.05 22.48
CA THR A 153 6.11 6.15 23.14
C THR A 153 5.16 6.90 22.19
N LYS A 154 5.22 6.64 20.91
CA LYS A 154 4.38 7.30 19.88
C LYS A 154 3.16 6.46 19.59
N HIS A 155 2.05 7.14 19.25
CA HIS A 155 0.78 6.49 18.98
C HIS A 155 0.63 5.98 17.54
N SER A 156 1.49 6.44 16.62
CA SER A 156 1.45 6.06 15.20
C SER A 156 2.83 6.08 14.58
N MET A 157 2.97 5.39 13.45
CA MET A 157 4.13 5.43 12.57
C MET A 157 3.84 6.30 11.33
N ASN A 158 4.89 6.72 10.64
CA ASN A 158 4.76 7.35 9.34
C ASN A 158 4.04 6.41 8.37
N VAL A 159 3.06 6.93 7.61
CA VAL A 159 2.20 6.14 6.72
C VAL A 159 2.97 5.38 5.64
N SER A 160 4.04 5.95 5.08
CA SER A 160 4.86 5.25 4.08
C SER A 160 5.72 4.15 4.70
N VAL A 161 6.13 4.28 5.96
CA VAL A 161 6.81 3.23 6.72
C VAL A 161 5.83 2.10 7.02
N THR A 162 4.63 2.43 7.48
CA THR A 162 3.53 1.48 7.70
C THR A 162 3.24 0.69 6.42
N ALA A 163 3.09 1.39 5.29
CA ALA A 163 2.89 0.75 3.98
C ALA A 163 4.03 -0.22 3.64
N GLY A 164 5.29 0.17 3.89
CA GLY A 164 6.45 -0.69 3.65
C GLY A 164 6.42 -1.98 4.46
N ILE A 165 6.05 -1.91 5.74
CA ILE A 165 5.94 -3.09 6.62
C ILE A 165 4.82 -4.01 6.12
N ILE A 166 3.64 -3.47 5.82
CA ILE A 166 2.49 -4.23 5.32
C ILE A 166 2.82 -4.89 3.98
N ILE A 167 3.33 -4.13 3.01
CA ILE A 167 3.69 -4.65 1.69
C ILE A 167 4.73 -5.77 1.81
N TYR A 168 5.75 -5.59 2.65
CA TYR A 168 6.77 -6.62 2.85
C TYR A 168 6.20 -7.89 3.49
N GLU A 169 5.31 -7.77 4.48
CA GLU A 169 4.69 -8.93 5.11
C GLU A 169 3.84 -9.73 4.12
N PHE A 170 3.04 -9.05 3.28
CA PHE A 170 2.30 -9.70 2.21
C PHE A 170 3.23 -10.36 1.17
N ALA A 171 4.33 -9.69 0.80
CA ALA A 171 5.30 -10.23 -0.14
C ALA A 171 6.02 -11.47 0.43
N ARG A 172 6.33 -11.46 1.71
CA ARG A 172 6.95 -12.59 2.40
C ARG A 172 6.08 -13.84 2.31
N GLU A 173 4.79 -13.71 2.55
CA GLU A 173 3.85 -14.83 2.56
C GLU A 173 3.37 -15.26 1.15
N LEU A 174 3.21 -14.30 0.22
CA LEU A 174 2.60 -14.58 -1.07
C LEU A 174 3.59 -14.75 -2.24
N VAL A 175 4.84 -14.28 -2.08
CA VAL A 175 5.81 -14.23 -3.18
C VAL A 175 7.13 -14.93 -2.84
N PHE A 176 7.59 -14.88 -1.58
CA PHE A 176 8.92 -15.38 -1.21
C PHE A 176 8.90 -16.76 -0.54
N ASP A 177 7.80 -17.19 0.05
CA ASP A 177 7.58 -18.53 0.55
C ASP A 177 6.95 -19.41 -0.56
#